data_fae7ef18a5a4274e8f334ba57936fda8
#
_entry.id   fae7ef18a5a4274e8f334ba57936fda8
#
_cell.length_a   1.000
_cell.length_b   1.000
_cell.length_c   1.000
_cell.angle_alpha   90.00
_cell.angle_beta   90.00
_cell.angle_gamma   90.00
#
_symmetry.space_group_name_H-M   'P 1'
#
loop_
_entity.id
_entity.type
_entity.pdbx_description
1 polymer ?
#
loop_
_entity_poly.entity_id
_entity_poly.type
_entity_poly.pdbx_seq_one_letter_code
_entity_poly.pdbx_strand_id
1 'polypeptide(L)'
;MRVIDQNGRIYDSVRAFCRERRCSRSHVMEQINGRGIYRNKAKGITLTYYDEPVTQNERQADVSPNNKVLQLIAERYSEEELRLLSKGKGLRDKNLSYPHISLTGKHHKIGVISDGHLGSKYSPIEFHLEAFKTFEKENVECILHCGDVVEGLNPKRADTQIYELSHIGYKQQRDLAVDVFSKCDIPMYLISGNHDSWYSHMGADIVEEICSERPNMTYLGYNQADIDIDGATLRLFHGTDGSSYSLSYRLQKLSESYTSGKKPNILLAGHTHKMCYIFDRMIHCVSVPSLQMQTSWMAGKKIAAHTGFLIIEFDTNHNGVCNFQFRYYPFYA
;
A
#
# COMPACT_ATOMS: atom_id res chain seq x y z
N MET A 1 -17.18 21.96 -31.66
CA MET A 1 -16.04 22.46 -32.41
C MET A 1 -16.56 23.35 -33.51
N ARG A 2 -16.11 24.60 -33.53
CA ARG A 2 -16.52 25.61 -34.53
C ARG A 2 -15.86 25.30 -35.87
N VAL A 3 -16.48 25.77 -36.96
CA VAL A 3 -15.98 25.63 -38.31
C VAL A 3 -16.11 26.94 -39.07
N ILE A 4 -15.21 27.16 -40.03
CA ILE A 4 -15.20 28.37 -40.87
C ILE A 4 -15.33 28.00 -42.34
N ASP A 5 -16.13 28.76 -43.10
CA ASP A 5 -16.23 28.60 -44.54
C ASP A 5 -15.20 29.48 -45.31
N GLN A 6 -15.15 29.28 -46.63
CA GLN A 6 -14.21 30.01 -47.51
C GLN A 6 -14.41 31.54 -47.52
N ASN A 7 -15.54 32.02 -47.04
CA ASN A 7 -15.85 33.44 -46.95
C ASN A 7 -15.55 34.02 -45.55
N GLY A 8 -14.93 33.26 -44.68
CA GLY A 8 -14.59 33.69 -43.30
C GLY A 8 -15.76 33.62 -42.31
N ARG A 9 -16.90 33.00 -42.69
CA ARG A 9 -18.03 32.91 -41.79
C ARG A 9 -17.88 31.71 -40.86
N ILE A 10 -17.95 31.99 -39.56
CA ILE A 10 -17.78 31.01 -38.48
C ILE A 10 -19.16 30.45 -38.08
N TYR A 11 -19.21 29.13 -37.92
CA TYR A 11 -20.39 28.38 -37.44
C TYR A 11 -20.04 27.69 -36.12
N ASP A 12 -20.92 27.71 -35.15
CA ASP A 12 -20.70 27.14 -33.82
C ASP A 12 -20.50 25.61 -33.85
N SER A 13 -20.92 24.97 -34.93
CA SER A 13 -20.70 23.53 -35.15
C SER A 13 -20.94 23.13 -36.60
N VAL A 14 -20.37 21.99 -36.98
CA VAL A 14 -20.68 21.33 -38.27
C VAL A 14 -22.19 21.11 -38.46
N ARG A 15 -22.92 20.87 -37.36
CA ARG A 15 -24.38 20.68 -37.39
C ARG A 15 -25.12 22.00 -37.78
N ALA A 16 -24.66 23.13 -37.25
CA ALA A 16 -25.20 24.44 -37.57
C ALA A 16 -24.96 24.79 -39.04
N PHE A 17 -23.73 24.58 -39.54
CA PHE A 17 -23.40 24.73 -40.95
C PHE A 17 -24.28 23.86 -41.87
N CYS A 18 -24.38 22.55 -41.55
CA CYS A 18 -25.17 21.62 -42.38
C CYS A 18 -26.64 21.95 -42.42
N ARG A 19 -27.22 22.47 -41.33
CA ARG A 19 -28.62 22.93 -41.29
C ARG A 19 -28.85 24.12 -42.23
N GLU A 20 -27.96 25.09 -42.20
CA GLU A 20 -28.09 26.28 -43.02
C GLU A 20 -27.81 25.99 -44.50
N ARG A 21 -26.77 25.20 -44.78
CA ARG A 21 -26.37 24.89 -46.17
C ARG A 21 -27.04 23.68 -46.79
N ARG A 22 -27.96 23.05 -46.07
CA ARG A 22 -28.75 21.86 -46.52
C ARG A 22 -27.85 20.75 -47.05
N CYS A 23 -26.84 20.32 -46.28
CA CYS A 23 -25.94 19.26 -46.67
C CYS A 23 -25.89 18.13 -45.59
N SER A 24 -25.45 16.95 -46.00
CA SER A 24 -25.37 15.78 -45.12
C SER A 24 -24.25 15.97 -44.10
N ARG A 25 -24.59 15.87 -42.82
CA ARG A 25 -23.63 15.96 -41.72
C ARG A 25 -22.58 14.84 -41.75
N SER A 26 -23.01 13.62 -42.04
CA SER A 26 -22.11 12.46 -42.11
C SER A 26 -21.03 12.65 -43.17
N HIS A 27 -21.40 13.09 -44.36
CA HIS A 27 -20.47 13.34 -45.44
C HIS A 27 -19.49 14.50 -45.15
N VAL A 28 -19.96 15.57 -44.50
CA VAL A 28 -19.11 16.69 -44.09
C VAL A 28 -18.12 16.24 -43.03
N MET A 29 -18.57 15.49 -42.01
CA MET A 29 -17.71 14.98 -40.94
C MET A 29 -16.67 14.01 -41.46
N GLU A 30 -17.02 13.11 -42.35
CA GLU A 30 -16.09 12.15 -42.95
C GLU A 30 -14.96 12.85 -43.71
N GLN A 31 -15.26 13.86 -44.50
CA GLN A 31 -14.24 14.60 -45.22
C GLN A 31 -13.39 15.48 -44.31
N ILE A 32 -13.96 16.17 -43.31
CA ILE A 32 -13.20 17.02 -42.40
C ILE A 32 -12.29 16.16 -41.52
N ASN A 33 -12.79 15.06 -40.98
CA ASN A 33 -11.97 14.17 -40.10
C ASN A 33 -10.88 13.43 -40.88
N GLY A 34 -11.16 13.05 -42.15
CA GLY A 34 -10.20 12.33 -42.97
C GLY A 34 -9.17 13.21 -43.69
N ARG A 35 -9.50 14.46 -44.01
CA ARG A 35 -8.68 15.37 -44.83
C ARG A 35 -8.45 16.75 -44.22
N GLY A 36 -8.97 17.04 -43.02
CA GLY A 36 -8.95 18.35 -42.39
C GLY A 36 -9.84 19.42 -43.09
N ILE A 37 -10.42 19.12 -44.22
CA ILE A 37 -11.20 20.07 -45.01
C ILE A 37 -12.35 19.38 -45.75
N TYR A 38 -13.53 19.97 -45.72
CA TYR A 38 -14.66 19.61 -46.56
C TYR A 38 -14.71 20.49 -47.82
N ARG A 39 -14.83 19.90 -48.99
CA ARG A 39 -14.99 20.61 -50.27
C ARG A 39 -16.15 20.07 -51.06
N ASN A 40 -17.07 20.96 -51.41
CA ASN A 40 -18.15 20.65 -52.34
C ASN A 40 -18.02 21.56 -53.56
N LYS A 41 -17.36 21.02 -54.60
CA LYS A 41 -17.11 21.79 -55.88
C LYS A 41 -18.40 22.23 -56.56
N ALA A 42 -19.46 21.41 -56.51
CA ALA A 42 -20.74 21.72 -57.15
C ALA A 42 -21.49 22.91 -56.52
N LYS A 43 -21.23 23.19 -55.25
CA LYS A 43 -21.83 24.30 -54.51
C LYS A 43 -20.83 25.42 -54.15
N GLY A 44 -19.58 25.30 -54.61
CA GLY A 44 -18.53 26.29 -54.28
C GLY A 44 -18.23 26.44 -52.78
N ILE A 45 -18.41 25.35 -52.03
CA ILE A 45 -18.27 25.41 -50.55
C ILE A 45 -17.00 24.74 -50.09
N THR A 46 -16.24 25.41 -49.25
CA THR A 46 -15.11 24.85 -48.49
C THR A 46 -15.35 25.11 -47.01
N LEU A 47 -15.05 24.17 -46.16
CA LEU A 47 -15.19 24.26 -44.70
C LEU A 47 -14.00 23.61 -44.01
N THR A 48 -13.47 24.30 -43.00
CA THR A 48 -12.41 23.77 -42.13
C THR A 48 -12.79 23.96 -40.68
N TYR A 49 -12.06 23.32 -39.76
CA TYR A 49 -12.18 23.67 -38.36
C TYR A 49 -11.67 25.10 -38.15
N TYR A 50 -12.36 25.84 -37.28
CA TYR A 50 -11.99 27.18 -36.88
C TYR A 50 -11.24 27.13 -35.56
N ASP A 51 -9.95 27.46 -35.60
CA ASP A 51 -9.14 27.74 -34.45
C ASP A 51 -9.09 29.24 -34.23
N GLU A 52 -9.51 29.74 -33.07
CA GLU A 52 -9.44 31.15 -32.74
C GLU A 52 -7.98 31.61 -32.81
N PRO A 53 -7.66 32.76 -33.42
CA PRO A 53 -6.31 33.30 -33.42
C PRO A 53 -5.90 33.65 -31.99
N VAL A 54 -4.88 32.97 -31.46
CA VAL A 54 -4.32 33.22 -30.14
C VAL A 54 -3.64 34.61 -30.15
N THR A 55 -4.09 35.53 -29.33
CA THR A 55 -3.45 36.86 -29.17
C THR A 55 -2.05 36.71 -28.56
N GLN A 56 -1.10 37.52 -29.00
CA GLN A 56 0.32 37.37 -28.60
C GLN A 56 0.61 37.46 -27.09
N ASN A 57 -0.35 37.91 -26.28
CA ASN A 57 -0.21 38.01 -24.83
C ASN A 57 -0.52 36.70 -24.08
N GLU A 58 -1.11 35.71 -24.75
CA GLU A 58 -1.41 34.39 -24.13
C GLU A 58 -0.39 33.33 -24.50
N ARG A 59 0.64 33.62 -25.30
CA ARG A 59 1.65 32.68 -25.72
C ARG A 59 2.60 32.14 -24.61
N GLN A 60 2.45 32.61 -23.39
CA GLN A 60 3.22 32.08 -22.26
C GLN A 60 2.53 30.96 -21.48
N ALA A 61 1.31 30.54 -21.85
CA ALA A 61 0.55 29.53 -21.13
C ALA A 61 -0.01 28.38 -21.99
N ASP A 62 0.30 28.30 -23.27
CA ASP A 62 -0.20 27.19 -24.10
C ASP A 62 0.82 26.06 -24.17
N VAL A 63 0.81 25.29 -23.06
CA VAL A 63 1.52 24.03 -22.94
C VAL A 63 0.75 23.01 -23.82
N SER A 64 1.38 22.53 -24.90
CA SER A 64 0.80 21.44 -25.71
C SER A 64 0.35 20.29 -24.79
N PRO A 65 -0.65 19.46 -25.19
CA PRO A 65 -1.07 18.31 -24.38
C PRO A 65 0.10 17.47 -23.88
N ASN A 66 1.15 17.31 -24.70
CA ASN A 66 2.39 16.64 -24.33
C ASN A 66 3.17 17.41 -23.25
N ASN A 67 3.21 18.74 -23.30
CA ASN A 67 3.86 19.55 -22.28
C ASN A 67 3.11 19.54 -20.95
N LYS A 68 1.78 19.46 -20.96
CA LYS A 68 0.98 19.35 -19.73
C LYS A 68 1.21 17.99 -19.05
N VAL A 69 1.31 16.93 -19.83
CA VAL A 69 1.70 15.60 -19.33
C VAL A 69 3.13 15.60 -18.80
N LEU A 70 4.07 16.23 -19.51
CA LEU A 70 5.46 16.34 -19.07
C LEU A 70 5.60 17.21 -17.81
N GLN A 71 4.81 18.28 -17.66
CA GLN A 71 4.76 19.06 -16.43
C GLN A 71 4.21 18.26 -15.26
N LEU A 72 3.10 17.54 -15.44
CA LEU A 72 2.53 16.67 -14.42
C LEU A 72 3.51 15.55 -14.02
N ILE A 73 4.27 15.03 -14.98
CA ILE A 73 5.33 14.05 -14.70
C ILE A 73 6.47 14.71 -13.92
N ALA A 74 6.93 15.90 -14.31
CA ALA A 74 8.02 16.61 -13.64
C ALA A 74 7.62 17.11 -12.23
N GLU A 75 6.35 17.45 -12.00
CA GLU A 75 5.81 17.77 -10.68
C GLU A 75 5.74 16.54 -9.77
N ARG A 76 5.53 15.37 -10.37
CA ARG A 76 5.30 14.12 -9.66
C ARG A 76 6.59 13.33 -9.38
N TYR A 77 7.61 13.48 -10.21
CA TYR A 77 8.84 12.70 -10.18
C TYR A 77 10.09 13.58 -10.24
N SER A 78 11.16 13.17 -9.55
CA SER A 78 12.46 13.85 -9.62
C SER A 78 13.16 13.57 -10.96
N GLU A 79 14.14 14.42 -11.32
CA GLU A 79 14.95 14.21 -12.51
C GLU A 79 15.67 12.85 -12.49
N GLU A 80 16.08 12.41 -11.32
CA GLU A 80 16.74 11.11 -11.14
C GLU A 80 15.76 9.94 -11.36
N GLU A 81 14.53 10.06 -10.88
CA GLU A 81 13.47 9.08 -11.14
C GLU A 81 13.08 9.04 -12.62
N LEU A 82 13.04 10.20 -13.29
CA LEU A 82 12.81 10.27 -14.75
C LEU A 82 13.94 9.61 -15.54
N ARG A 83 15.18 9.75 -15.07
CA ARG A 83 16.34 9.01 -15.64
C ARG A 83 16.23 7.49 -15.40
N LEU A 84 15.70 7.07 -14.25
CA LEU A 84 15.45 5.66 -13.97
C LEU A 84 14.35 5.07 -14.86
N LEU A 85 13.30 5.87 -15.17
CA LEU A 85 12.27 5.49 -16.16
C LEU A 85 12.87 5.22 -17.53
N SER A 86 13.70 6.13 -18.01
CA SER A 86 14.34 5.97 -19.31
C SER A 86 15.22 4.71 -19.40
N LYS A 87 15.62 4.18 -18.25
CA LYS A 87 16.39 2.92 -18.11
C LYS A 87 15.49 1.71 -17.80
N GLY A 88 14.15 1.84 -17.87
CA GLY A 88 13.20 0.77 -17.59
C GLY A 88 13.06 0.40 -16.09
N LYS A 89 13.53 1.27 -15.18
CA LYS A 89 13.35 1.10 -13.74
C LYS A 89 12.08 1.80 -13.27
N GLY A 90 11.35 1.20 -12.32
CA GLY A 90 10.10 1.76 -11.80
C GLY A 90 10.28 3.12 -11.10
N LEU A 91 9.27 3.97 -11.18
CA LEU A 91 9.23 5.28 -10.52
C LEU A 91 8.59 5.19 -9.15
N ARG A 92 9.10 5.98 -8.20
CA ARG A 92 8.37 6.30 -6.96
C ARG A 92 7.43 7.48 -7.19
N ASP A 93 6.20 7.37 -6.71
CA ASP A 93 5.26 8.48 -6.70
C ASP A 93 5.61 9.42 -5.55
N LYS A 94 6.07 10.64 -5.85
CA LYS A 94 6.44 11.66 -4.85
C LYS A 94 5.27 12.13 -3.97
N ASN A 95 4.03 11.89 -4.42
CA ASN A 95 2.85 12.25 -3.63
C ASN A 95 2.46 11.15 -2.64
N LEU A 96 3.13 9.99 -2.69
CA LEU A 96 3.01 8.97 -1.65
C LEU A 96 3.96 9.34 -0.52
N SER A 97 3.45 10.13 0.43
CA SER A 97 4.14 10.40 1.69
C SER A 97 3.90 9.24 2.64
N TYR A 98 4.93 8.47 2.88
CA TYR A 98 4.92 7.42 3.91
C TYR A 98 5.51 7.97 5.21
N PRO A 99 5.11 7.47 6.38
CA PRO A 99 5.84 7.72 7.61
C PRO A 99 7.32 7.38 7.41
N HIS A 100 8.17 8.38 7.56
CA HIS A 100 9.61 8.21 7.46
C HIS A 100 10.17 7.90 8.84
N ILE A 101 10.84 6.76 8.95
CA ILE A 101 11.59 6.39 10.15
C ILE A 101 13.06 6.73 9.88
N SER A 102 13.53 7.78 10.53
CA SER A 102 14.94 8.15 10.46
C SER A 102 15.78 7.20 11.33
N LEU A 103 16.43 6.25 10.70
CA LEU A 103 17.46 5.43 11.31
C LEU A 103 18.83 5.91 10.85
N THR A 104 19.86 5.69 11.65
CA THR A 104 21.22 6.15 11.32
C THR A 104 22.01 5.06 10.61
N GLY A 105 22.59 5.41 9.46
CA GLY A 105 23.46 4.49 8.72
C GLY A 105 22.80 3.90 7.48
N LYS A 106 23.45 2.91 6.90
CA LYS A 106 22.97 2.19 5.70
C LYS A 106 22.65 0.73 6.00
N HIS A 107 22.99 0.26 7.15
CA HIS A 107 22.72 -1.09 7.63
C HIS A 107 21.67 -1.00 8.74
N HIS A 108 20.57 -1.72 8.56
CA HIS A 108 19.43 -1.67 9.48
C HIS A 108 19.12 -3.05 10.02
N LYS A 109 18.83 -3.09 11.32
CA LYS A 109 18.42 -4.30 12.03
C LYS A 109 17.10 -4.05 12.75
N ILE A 110 16.05 -4.79 12.36
CA ILE A 110 14.68 -4.54 12.77
C ILE A 110 14.06 -5.81 13.32
N GLY A 111 13.39 -5.71 14.48
CA GLY A 111 12.54 -6.77 15.02
C GLY A 111 11.19 -6.81 14.31
N VAL A 112 10.68 -8.01 14.03
CA VAL A 112 9.37 -8.18 13.38
C VAL A 112 8.55 -9.20 14.13
N ILE A 113 7.34 -8.79 14.52
CA ILE A 113 6.34 -9.63 15.17
C ILE A 113 4.99 -9.45 14.46
N SER A 114 4.10 -10.42 14.64
CA SER A 114 2.75 -10.38 14.10
C SER A 114 1.83 -11.30 14.89
N ASP A 115 0.53 -11.09 14.74
CA ASP A 115 -0.48 -12.03 15.22
C ASP A 115 -0.25 -12.37 16.70
N GLY A 116 -0.14 -11.30 17.52
CA GLY A 116 0.09 -11.39 18.96
C GLY A 116 -1.08 -11.96 19.71
N HIS A 117 -2.30 -11.66 19.26
CA HIS A 117 -3.57 -12.15 19.80
C HIS A 117 -3.64 -12.09 21.34
N LEU A 118 -3.17 -10.99 21.92
CA LEU A 118 -3.22 -10.79 23.37
C LEU A 118 -4.66 -10.86 23.87
N GLY A 119 -4.87 -11.66 24.90
CA GLY A 119 -6.20 -12.00 25.41
C GLY A 119 -6.70 -13.38 25.00
N SER A 120 -6.01 -14.07 24.09
CA SER A 120 -6.21 -15.49 23.79
C SER A 120 -5.54 -16.38 24.82
N LYS A 121 -6.14 -17.54 25.14
CA LYS A 121 -5.50 -18.60 25.94
C LYS A 121 -4.32 -19.27 25.23
N TYR A 122 -4.25 -19.08 23.90
CA TYR A 122 -3.21 -19.66 23.04
C TYR A 122 -2.07 -18.65 22.74
N SER A 123 -2.10 -17.47 23.36
CA SER A 123 -1.05 -16.46 23.24
C SER A 123 -0.33 -16.27 24.57
N PRO A 124 0.71 -17.07 24.86
CA PRO A 124 1.50 -16.89 26.08
C PRO A 124 2.21 -15.53 26.07
N ILE A 125 2.07 -14.77 27.14
CA ILE A 125 2.74 -13.47 27.31
C ILE A 125 4.27 -13.65 27.23
N GLU A 126 4.77 -14.77 27.67
CA GLU A 126 6.18 -15.16 27.65
C GLU A 126 6.80 -15.09 26.25
N PHE A 127 6.01 -15.36 25.20
CA PHE A 127 6.48 -15.28 23.82
C PHE A 127 6.79 -13.83 23.41
N HIS A 128 5.95 -12.89 23.83
CA HIS A 128 6.21 -11.46 23.63
C HIS A 128 7.45 -11.02 24.42
N LEU A 129 7.56 -11.40 25.69
CA LEU A 129 8.67 -11.03 26.55
C LEU A 129 10.01 -11.60 26.05
N GLU A 130 10.03 -12.84 25.55
CA GLU A 130 11.23 -13.44 24.97
C GLU A 130 11.63 -12.75 23.65
N ALA A 131 10.64 -12.37 22.82
CA ALA A 131 10.90 -11.59 21.63
C ALA A 131 11.54 -10.24 22.00
N PHE A 132 10.96 -9.50 22.94
CA PHE A 132 11.49 -8.19 23.38
C PHE A 132 12.91 -8.32 23.96
N LYS A 133 13.15 -9.27 24.84
CA LYS A 133 14.47 -9.55 25.39
C LYS A 133 15.52 -9.89 24.32
N THR A 134 15.10 -10.64 23.30
CA THR A 134 15.98 -10.97 22.19
C THR A 134 16.26 -9.74 21.32
N PHE A 135 15.27 -8.90 21.08
CA PHE A 135 15.44 -7.64 20.34
C PHE A 135 16.38 -6.67 21.04
N GLU A 136 16.26 -6.53 22.35
CA GLU A 136 17.19 -5.74 23.17
C GLU A 136 18.62 -6.29 23.08
N LYS A 137 18.80 -7.60 23.28
CA LYS A 137 20.11 -8.26 23.18
C LYS A 137 20.76 -8.09 21.80
N GLU A 138 19.96 -8.15 20.76
CA GLU A 138 20.41 -8.02 19.38
C GLU A 138 20.56 -6.56 18.93
N ASN A 139 20.19 -5.60 19.78
CA ASN A 139 20.21 -4.17 19.51
C ASN A 139 19.45 -3.81 18.24
N VAL A 140 18.20 -4.26 18.11
CA VAL A 140 17.35 -3.85 16.99
C VAL A 140 16.96 -2.38 17.13
N GLU A 141 16.89 -1.67 16.00
CA GLU A 141 16.64 -0.23 15.97
C GLU A 141 15.17 0.11 16.21
N CYS A 142 14.28 -0.76 15.78
CA CYS A 142 12.84 -0.67 16.01
C CYS A 142 12.17 -2.03 15.86
N ILE A 143 10.88 -2.10 16.24
CA ILE A 143 10.02 -3.27 16.10
C ILE A 143 8.86 -2.92 15.18
N LEU A 144 8.57 -3.80 14.21
CA LEU A 144 7.43 -3.71 13.33
C LEU A 144 6.41 -4.79 13.71
N HIS A 145 5.15 -4.40 13.93
CA HIS A 145 4.06 -5.32 14.24
C HIS A 145 3.05 -5.36 13.09
N CYS A 146 2.86 -6.53 12.48
CA CYS A 146 2.06 -6.70 11.27
C CYS A 146 0.57 -7.00 11.52
N GLY A 147 -0.02 -6.50 12.63
CA GLY A 147 -1.45 -6.59 12.93
C GLY A 147 -1.84 -7.80 13.78
N ASP A 148 -3.12 -7.86 14.16
CA ASP A 148 -3.70 -8.77 15.14
C ASP A 148 -2.95 -8.74 16.48
N VAL A 149 -2.92 -7.54 17.06
CA VAL A 149 -2.30 -7.25 18.35
C VAL A 149 -3.08 -7.93 19.47
N VAL A 150 -4.40 -7.80 19.44
CA VAL A 150 -5.30 -8.43 20.40
C VAL A 150 -6.14 -9.53 19.75
N GLU A 151 -6.66 -10.47 20.54
CA GLU A 151 -7.53 -11.54 20.04
C GLU A 151 -8.86 -11.01 19.50
N GLY A 152 -9.33 -9.87 20.04
CA GLY A 152 -10.64 -9.37 19.68
C GLY A 152 -11.79 -10.21 20.22
N LEU A 153 -13.00 -9.89 19.79
CA LEU A 153 -14.20 -10.69 20.03
C LEU A 153 -15.04 -10.69 18.75
N ASN A 154 -15.03 -11.81 18.05
CA ASN A 154 -15.74 -11.95 16.79
C ASN A 154 -17.26 -11.81 16.98
N PRO A 155 -17.92 -10.80 16.38
CA PRO A 155 -19.35 -10.58 16.58
C PRO A 155 -20.24 -11.75 16.16
N LYS A 156 -19.77 -12.62 15.26
CA LYS A 156 -20.52 -13.77 14.74
C LYS A 156 -20.26 -15.07 15.51
N ARG A 157 -19.24 -15.09 16.38
CA ARG A 157 -18.78 -16.30 17.09
C ARG A 157 -18.49 -16.03 18.57
N ALA A 158 -18.95 -14.91 19.11
CA ALA A 158 -18.66 -14.50 20.49
C ALA A 158 -19.05 -15.56 21.52
N ASP A 159 -20.16 -16.25 21.30
CA ASP A 159 -20.69 -17.33 22.15
C ASP A 159 -19.75 -18.54 22.28
N THR A 160 -18.97 -18.85 21.26
CA THR A 160 -18.02 -19.94 21.27
C THR A 160 -16.59 -19.47 21.52
N GLN A 161 -16.19 -18.33 20.95
CA GLN A 161 -14.84 -17.80 21.11
C GLN A 161 -14.51 -17.42 22.57
N ILE A 162 -15.52 -17.02 23.35
CA ILE A 162 -15.34 -16.65 24.78
C ILE A 162 -14.61 -17.75 25.59
N TYR A 163 -14.74 -19.01 25.21
CA TYR A 163 -14.04 -20.13 25.87
C TYR A 163 -12.55 -20.21 25.52
N GLU A 164 -12.13 -19.54 24.45
CA GLU A 164 -10.74 -19.46 24.01
C GLU A 164 -10.03 -18.20 24.54
N LEU A 165 -10.78 -17.28 25.22
CA LEU A 165 -10.24 -16.04 25.77
C LEU A 165 -9.74 -16.20 27.22
N SER A 166 -8.61 -15.59 27.51
CA SER A 166 -8.10 -15.34 28.86
C SER A 166 -8.56 -13.97 29.38
N HIS A 167 -8.72 -12.99 28.48
CA HIS A 167 -9.20 -11.63 28.78
C HIS A 167 -10.37 -11.31 27.87
N ILE A 168 -11.55 -11.05 28.47
CA ILE A 168 -12.80 -10.91 27.74
C ILE A 168 -13.16 -9.44 27.56
N GLY A 169 -13.36 -9.03 26.31
CA GLY A 169 -13.85 -7.72 25.96
C GLY A 169 -12.74 -6.67 25.81
N TYR A 170 -13.15 -5.53 25.23
CA TYR A 170 -12.27 -4.45 24.81
C TYR A 170 -11.28 -4.00 25.89
N LYS A 171 -11.80 -3.58 27.04
CA LYS A 171 -10.98 -3.00 28.11
C LYS A 171 -9.91 -3.95 28.61
N GLN A 172 -10.28 -5.22 28.88
CA GLN A 172 -9.33 -6.18 29.43
C GLN A 172 -8.20 -6.50 28.43
N GLN A 173 -8.51 -6.64 27.14
CA GLN A 173 -7.51 -6.92 26.12
C GLN A 173 -6.61 -5.70 25.86
N ARG A 174 -7.20 -4.49 25.85
CA ARG A 174 -6.44 -3.23 25.73
C ARG A 174 -5.45 -3.09 26.90
N ASP A 175 -5.95 -3.20 28.14
CA ASP A 175 -5.13 -3.01 29.33
C ASP A 175 -4.02 -4.07 29.43
N LEU A 176 -4.29 -5.32 29.04
CA LEU A 176 -3.30 -6.38 28.90
C LEU A 176 -2.21 -6.01 27.88
N ALA A 177 -2.60 -5.54 26.70
CA ALA A 177 -1.65 -5.16 25.66
C ALA A 177 -0.76 -4.00 26.10
N VAL A 178 -1.32 -2.98 26.74
CA VAL A 178 -0.58 -1.85 27.32
C VAL A 178 0.43 -2.36 28.36
N ASP A 179 0.03 -3.28 29.25
CA ASP A 179 0.97 -3.86 30.22
C ASP A 179 2.09 -4.66 29.56
N VAL A 180 1.78 -5.53 28.60
CA VAL A 180 2.78 -6.33 27.88
C VAL A 180 3.79 -5.45 27.14
N PHE A 181 3.30 -4.49 26.36
CA PHE A 181 4.19 -3.58 25.63
C PHE A 181 4.96 -2.62 26.53
N SER A 182 4.51 -2.41 27.79
CA SER A 182 5.25 -1.61 28.76
C SER A 182 6.61 -2.23 29.15
N LYS A 183 6.83 -3.48 28.85
CA LYS A 183 8.07 -4.20 29.15
C LYS A 183 9.16 -4.00 28.09
N CYS A 184 8.91 -3.17 27.07
CA CYS A 184 9.87 -2.90 26.00
C CYS A 184 9.92 -1.40 25.67
N ASP A 185 11.14 -0.83 25.65
CA ASP A 185 11.37 0.59 25.36
C ASP A 185 11.84 0.84 23.92
N ILE A 186 12.06 -0.21 23.13
CA ILE A 186 12.41 -0.10 21.71
C ILE A 186 11.24 0.56 20.96
N PRO A 187 11.51 1.52 20.05
CA PRO A 187 10.47 2.11 19.23
C PRO A 187 9.66 1.05 18.46
N MET A 188 8.33 1.14 18.52
CA MET A 188 7.43 0.19 17.85
C MET A 188 6.50 0.90 16.87
N TYR A 189 6.30 0.27 15.72
CA TYR A 189 5.39 0.72 14.67
C TYR A 189 4.40 -0.38 14.37
N LEU A 190 3.11 -0.11 14.52
CA LEU A 190 2.06 -1.12 14.50
C LEU A 190 0.99 -0.78 13.46
N ILE A 191 0.49 -1.80 12.79
CA ILE A 191 -0.80 -1.75 12.10
C ILE A 191 -1.83 -2.55 12.89
N SER A 192 -3.12 -2.25 12.73
CA SER A 192 -4.18 -3.13 13.21
C SER A 192 -4.54 -4.18 12.16
N GLY A 193 -4.94 -5.36 12.62
CA GLY A 193 -5.40 -6.47 11.79
C GLY A 193 -6.92 -6.67 11.89
N ASN A 194 -7.40 -7.80 11.37
CA ASN A 194 -8.83 -8.07 11.34
C ASN A 194 -9.42 -8.41 12.72
N HIS A 195 -8.66 -9.04 13.63
CA HIS A 195 -9.11 -9.31 14.99
C HIS A 195 -9.22 -8.01 15.79
N ASP A 196 -8.27 -7.11 15.68
CA ASP A 196 -8.31 -5.78 16.28
C ASP A 196 -9.57 -5.01 15.84
N SER A 197 -9.90 -5.11 14.53
CA SER A 197 -11.04 -4.41 13.92
C SER A 197 -12.42 -4.88 14.40
N TRP A 198 -12.50 -6.05 15.05
CA TRP A 198 -13.79 -6.51 15.62
C TRP A 198 -14.32 -5.59 16.71
N TYR A 199 -13.48 -4.73 17.27
CA TYR A 199 -13.90 -3.70 18.22
C TYR A 199 -14.24 -2.35 17.59
N SER A 200 -14.02 -2.16 16.29
CA SER A 200 -14.25 -0.86 15.62
C SER A 200 -15.70 -0.37 15.68
N HIS A 201 -16.68 -1.30 15.82
CA HIS A 201 -18.08 -0.94 16.03
C HIS A 201 -18.33 -0.18 17.37
N MET A 202 -17.37 -0.19 18.29
CA MET A 202 -17.39 0.60 19.52
C MET A 202 -16.91 2.03 19.32
N GLY A 203 -16.51 2.40 18.08
CA GLY A 203 -16.14 3.76 17.70
C GLY A 203 -14.67 4.12 17.91
N ALA A 204 -13.81 3.12 18.21
CA ALA A 204 -12.37 3.31 18.41
C ALA A 204 -11.57 2.19 17.75
N ASP A 205 -10.30 2.48 17.41
CA ASP A 205 -9.32 1.48 17.03
C ASP A 205 -8.50 1.12 18.28
N ILE A 206 -8.58 -0.14 18.70
CA ILE A 206 -7.94 -0.59 19.93
C ILE A 206 -6.41 -0.47 19.85
N VAL A 207 -5.81 -0.65 18.68
CA VAL A 207 -4.34 -0.55 18.49
C VAL A 207 -3.91 0.92 18.56
N GLU A 208 -4.69 1.85 17.98
CA GLU A 208 -4.44 3.28 18.11
C GLU A 208 -4.46 3.73 19.58
N GLU A 209 -5.44 3.27 20.36
CA GLU A 209 -5.49 3.56 21.78
C GLU A 209 -4.31 2.95 22.56
N ILE A 210 -3.93 1.69 22.27
CA ILE A 210 -2.75 1.07 22.90
C ILE A 210 -1.49 1.88 22.58
N CYS A 211 -1.30 2.32 21.33
CA CYS A 211 -0.15 3.14 20.95
C CYS A 211 -0.15 4.51 21.66
N SER A 212 -1.31 5.12 21.86
CA SER A 212 -1.41 6.44 22.50
C SER A 212 -0.96 6.46 23.97
N GLU A 213 -0.94 5.31 24.62
CA GLU A 213 -0.50 5.19 26.02
C GLU A 213 1.05 5.26 26.18
N ARG A 214 1.80 5.18 25.07
CA ARG A 214 3.26 5.13 25.14
C ARG A 214 3.94 5.95 24.04
N PRO A 215 4.90 6.82 24.38
CA PRO A 215 5.56 7.69 23.41
C PRO A 215 6.48 6.96 22.42
N ASN A 216 6.89 5.73 22.74
CA ASN A 216 7.71 4.89 21.87
C ASN A 216 6.89 4.02 20.92
N MET A 217 5.56 4.15 20.90
CA MET A 217 4.69 3.40 20.01
C MET A 217 4.01 4.32 19.02
N THR A 218 3.95 3.90 17.77
CA THR A 218 3.32 4.64 16.68
C THR A 218 2.33 3.77 15.93
N TYR A 219 1.07 4.20 15.90
CA TYR A 219 0.04 3.58 15.08
C TYR A 219 0.16 4.03 13.64
N LEU A 220 0.19 3.09 12.69
CA LEU A 220 0.36 3.35 11.27
C LEU A 220 -0.93 3.24 10.46
N GLY A 221 -2.00 2.72 11.07
CA GLY A 221 -3.29 2.55 10.40
C GLY A 221 -3.76 1.10 10.32
N TYR A 222 -4.92 0.92 9.69
CA TYR A 222 -5.59 -0.38 9.57
C TYR A 222 -5.07 -1.17 8.37
N ASN A 223 -4.79 -2.44 8.59
CA ASN A 223 -4.57 -3.48 7.59
C ASN A 223 -3.30 -3.36 6.74
N GLN A 224 -2.84 -2.15 6.42
CA GLN A 224 -1.64 -1.92 5.61
C GLN A 224 -1.03 -0.56 5.91
N ALA A 225 0.29 -0.51 5.96
CA ALA A 225 1.04 0.74 5.96
C ALA A 225 2.37 0.58 5.21
N ASP A 226 2.80 1.64 4.56
CA ASP A 226 4.14 1.74 4.00
C ASP A 226 5.00 2.62 4.90
N ILE A 227 6.27 2.22 5.06
CA ILE A 227 7.27 2.93 5.85
C ILE A 227 8.48 3.17 4.94
N ASP A 228 9.03 4.37 4.97
CA ASP A 228 10.32 4.65 4.33
C ASP A 228 11.44 4.62 5.37
N ILE A 229 12.47 3.82 5.11
CA ILE A 229 13.70 3.76 5.88
C ILE A 229 14.87 3.98 4.91
N ASP A 230 15.47 5.17 4.96
CA ASP A 230 16.61 5.57 4.12
C ASP A 230 16.44 5.24 2.63
N GLY A 231 15.23 5.48 2.12
CA GLY A 231 14.88 5.23 0.72
C GLY A 231 14.50 3.78 0.41
N ALA A 232 14.48 2.87 1.39
CA ALA A 232 13.84 1.56 1.26
C ALA A 232 12.38 1.64 1.72
N THR A 233 11.45 1.25 0.87
CA THR A 233 10.04 1.15 1.25
C THR A 233 9.75 -0.23 1.82
N LEU A 234 9.34 -0.27 3.07
CA LEU A 234 8.83 -1.47 3.74
C LEU A 234 7.31 -1.40 3.81
N ARG A 235 6.63 -2.45 3.39
CA ARG A 235 5.18 -2.59 3.51
C ARG A 235 4.84 -3.59 4.58
N LEU A 236 4.09 -3.12 5.59
CA LEU A 236 3.37 -3.97 6.53
C LEU A 236 2.00 -4.28 5.92
N PHE A 237 1.60 -5.53 5.92
CA PHE A 237 0.32 -5.97 5.41
C PHE A 237 -0.27 -7.05 6.32
N HIS A 238 -1.53 -6.88 6.71
CA HIS A 238 -2.24 -7.92 7.45
C HIS A 238 -3.21 -8.67 6.53
N GLY A 239 -4.19 -7.97 5.98
CA GLY A 239 -5.20 -8.54 5.12
C GLY A 239 -6.35 -9.19 5.88
N THR A 240 -7.33 -9.65 5.13
CA THR A 240 -8.52 -10.37 5.62
C THR A 240 -8.78 -11.61 4.77
N ASP A 241 -7.81 -11.95 3.92
CA ASP A 241 -7.87 -13.04 2.96
C ASP A 241 -7.62 -14.39 3.65
N GLY A 242 -8.21 -15.45 3.11
CA GLY A 242 -8.07 -16.79 3.68
C GLY A 242 -6.66 -17.39 3.50
N SER A 243 -6.34 -18.40 4.33
CA SER A 243 -5.10 -19.16 4.22
C SER A 243 -5.19 -20.17 3.06
N SER A 244 -4.19 -20.14 2.16
CA SER A 244 -4.02 -21.15 1.13
C SER A 244 -3.22 -22.35 1.64
N TYR A 245 -3.34 -23.50 0.95
CA TYR A 245 -2.54 -24.68 1.23
C TYR A 245 -1.05 -24.43 0.93
N SER A 246 -0.75 -23.82 -0.22
CA SER A 246 0.62 -23.45 -0.59
C SER A 246 1.08 -22.22 0.20
N LEU A 247 2.21 -22.34 0.90
CA LEU A 247 2.76 -21.29 1.75
C LEU A 247 3.09 -20.02 0.97
N SER A 248 3.59 -20.14 -0.25
CA SER A 248 4.05 -19.00 -1.07
C SER A 248 2.93 -18.32 -1.84
N TYR A 249 1.78 -18.97 -2.04
CA TYR A 249 0.72 -18.47 -2.93
C TYR A 249 0.25 -17.06 -2.61
N ARG A 250 0.00 -16.78 -1.32
CA ARG A 250 -0.45 -15.46 -0.88
C ARG A 250 0.58 -14.37 -1.17
N LEU A 251 1.86 -14.65 -0.87
CA LEU A 251 2.94 -13.69 -1.13
C LEU A 251 3.09 -13.41 -2.63
N GLN A 252 2.98 -14.44 -3.47
CA GLN A 252 2.98 -14.28 -4.94
C GLN A 252 1.83 -13.40 -5.39
N LYS A 253 0.60 -13.65 -4.91
CA LYS A 253 -0.57 -12.83 -5.24
C LYS A 253 -0.42 -11.37 -4.82
N LEU A 254 0.14 -11.13 -3.64
CA LEU A 254 0.42 -9.78 -3.18
C LEU A 254 1.47 -9.10 -4.07
N SER A 255 2.58 -9.76 -4.37
CA SER A 255 3.63 -9.19 -5.23
C SER A 255 3.12 -8.90 -6.64
N GLU A 256 2.29 -9.77 -7.22
CA GLU A 256 1.65 -9.58 -8.52
C GLU A 256 0.72 -8.36 -8.56
N SER A 257 0.04 -8.06 -7.44
CA SER A 257 -0.89 -6.95 -7.35
C SER A 257 -0.21 -5.58 -7.35
N TYR A 258 1.08 -5.52 -7.01
CA TYR A 258 1.81 -4.25 -6.93
C TYR A 258 2.33 -3.83 -8.30
N THR A 259 1.91 -2.64 -8.72
CA THR A 259 2.39 -2.02 -9.96
C THR A 259 3.63 -1.16 -9.73
N SER A 260 4.31 -0.81 -10.81
CA SER A 260 5.46 0.10 -10.81
C SER A 260 5.14 1.40 -10.06
N GLY A 261 6.07 1.89 -9.24
CA GLY A 261 5.87 3.09 -8.41
C GLY A 261 5.17 2.86 -7.06
N LYS A 262 4.52 1.70 -6.89
CA LYS A 262 3.88 1.29 -5.62
C LYS A 262 4.46 -0.01 -5.04
N LYS A 263 5.54 -0.49 -5.62
CA LYS A 263 6.23 -1.70 -5.15
C LYS A 263 7.09 -1.39 -3.94
N PRO A 264 6.87 -2.08 -2.80
CA PRO A 264 7.82 -2.01 -1.70
C PRO A 264 9.13 -2.75 -2.05
N ASN A 265 10.20 -2.46 -1.33
CA ASN A 265 11.43 -3.27 -1.36
C ASN A 265 11.26 -4.52 -0.50
N ILE A 266 10.59 -4.38 0.64
CA ILE A 266 10.32 -5.45 1.60
C ILE A 266 8.81 -5.46 1.89
N LEU A 267 8.20 -6.63 1.81
CA LEU A 267 6.81 -6.90 2.22
C LEU A 267 6.82 -7.82 3.44
N LEU A 268 6.23 -7.36 4.53
CA LEU A 268 6.02 -8.12 5.77
C LEU A 268 4.53 -8.38 5.93
N ALA A 269 4.09 -9.63 5.82
CA ALA A 269 2.67 -10.00 5.80
C ALA A 269 2.31 -10.91 6.99
N GLY A 270 1.44 -10.45 7.88
CA GLY A 270 0.84 -11.22 8.98
C GLY A 270 -0.36 -12.07 8.56
N HIS A 271 -1.30 -12.34 9.48
CA HIS A 271 -2.61 -12.97 9.30
C HIS A 271 -2.60 -14.50 9.15
N THR A 272 -1.68 -15.08 8.40
CA THR A 272 -1.76 -16.51 8.08
C THR A 272 -1.08 -17.41 9.10
N HIS A 273 -0.39 -16.85 10.09
CA HIS A 273 0.38 -17.58 11.11
C HIS A 273 1.40 -18.57 10.52
N LYS A 274 1.90 -18.28 9.32
CA LYS A 274 2.84 -19.16 8.61
C LYS A 274 4.07 -18.39 8.19
N MET A 275 5.25 -18.88 8.59
CA MET A 275 6.50 -18.31 8.13
C MET A 275 6.82 -18.83 6.71
N CYS A 276 7.06 -17.89 5.79
CA CYS A 276 7.51 -18.17 4.44
C CYS A 276 8.29 -16.96 3.90
N TYR A 277 9.35 -17.22 3.15
CA TYR A 277 10.08 -16.18 2.43
C TYR A 277 10.14 -16.53 0.94
N ILE A 278 9.89 -15.53 0.11
CA ILE A 278 10.15 -15.58 -1.32
C ILE A 278 10.76 -14.26 -1.78
N PHE A 279 11.64 -14.33 -2.76
CA PHE A 279 12.05 -13.14 -3.52
C PHE A 279 11.35 -13.17 -4.88
N ASP A 280 10.41 -12.26 -5.05
CA ASP A 280 9.59 -12.22 -6.26
C ASP A 280 9.45 -10.78 -6.77
N ARG A 281 9.64 -10.59 -8.08
CA ARG A 281 9.50 -9.30 -8.74
C ARG A 281 10.31 -8.17 -8.09
N MET A 282 11.50 -8.45 -7.58
CA MET A 282 12.39 -7.54 -6.86
C MET A 282 11.82 -7.08 -5.50
N ILE A 283 10.97 -7.88 -4.87
CA ILE A 283 10.43 -7.66 -3.54
C ILE A 283 10.87 -8.81 -2.64
N HIS A 284 11.44 -8.48 -1.48
CA HIS A 284 11.64 -9.45 -0.39
C HIS A 284 10.30 -9.64 0.33
N CYS A 285 9.60 -10.73 0.02
CA CYS A 285 8.29 -11.03 0.59
C CYS A 285 8.43 -12.01 1.75
N VAL A 286 8.03 -11.59 2.94
CA VAL A 286 8.06 -12.39 4.16
C VAL A 286 6.66 -12.53 4.72
N SER A 287 6.18 -13.77 4.87
CA SER A 287 5.04 -14.07 5.73
C SER A 287 5.58 -14.21 7.15
N VAL A 288 5.07 -13.38 8.06
CA VAL A 288 5.56 -13.28 9.43
C VAL A 288 4.92 -14.39 10.27
N PRO A 289 5.71 -15.10 11.11
CA PRO A 289 5.14 -16.07 12.04
C PRO A 289 4.30 -15.38 13.12
N SER A 290 3.50 -16.16 13.81
CA SER A 290 2.60 -15.70 14.88
C SER A 290 3.24 -15.81 16.26
N LEU A 291 2.86 -14.93 17.18
CA LEU A 291 3.12 -15.13 18.61
C LEU A 291 2.00 -15.96 19.30
N GLN A 292 0.93 -16.29 18.56
CA GLN A 292 -0.11 -17.19 19.02
C GLN A 292 0.16 -18.64 18.57
N MET A 293 0.00 -19.59 19.48
CA MET A 293 0.01 -21.02 19.18
C MET A 293 -1.22 -21.43 18.37
N GLN A 294 -1.20 -22.65 17.83
CA GLN A 294 -2.36 -23.21 17.15
C GLN A 294 -3.56 -23.29 18.10
N THR A 295 -4.64 -22.62 17.75
CA THR A 295 -5.90 -22.66 18.51
C THR A 295 -6.67 -23.96 18.22
N SER A 296 -7.63 -24.31 19.10
CA SER A 296 -8.53 -25.45 18.86
C SER A 296 -9.32 -25.31 17.56
N TRP A 297 -9.72 -24.06 17.22
CA TRP A 297 -10.39 -23.79 15.95
C TRP A 297 -9.47 -24.06 14.75
N MET A 298 -8.21 -23.60 14.82
CA MET A 298 -7.23 -23.85 13.76
C MET A 298 -6.95 -25.34 13.58
N ALA A 299 -6.78 -26.07 14.70
CA ALA A 299 -6.58 -27.52 14.69
C ALA A 299 -7.75 -28.24 14.00
N GLY A 300 -8.99 -27.87 14.35
CA GLY A 300 -10.20 -28.39 13.70
C GLY A 300 -10.26 -28.13 12.20
N LYS A 301 -9.67 -27.03 11.72
CA LYS A 301 -9.55 -26.67 10.30
C LYS A 301 -8.28 -27.19 9.63
N LYS A 302 -7.42 -27.90 10.35
CA LYS A 302 -6.10 -28.38 9.89
C LYS A 302 -5.18 -27.23 9.44
N ILE A 303 -5.28 -26.08 10.09
CA ILE A 303 -4.43 -24.91 9.86
C ILE A 303 -3.27 -24.97 10.85
N ALA A 304 -2.05 -25.06 10.37
CA ALA A 304 -0.85 -25.00 11.20
C ALA A 304 -0.54 -23.54 11.61
N ALA A 305 0.04 -23.36 12.79
CA ALA A 305 0.69 -22.13 13.20
C ALA A 305 2.21 -22.33 13.26
N HIS A 306 2.96 -21.40 12.67
CA HIS A 306 4.39 -21.28 12.87
C HIS A 306 4.60 -20.21 13.94
N THR A 307 4.97 -20.61 15.14
CA THR A 307 5.14 -19.70 16.26
C THR A 307 6.56 -19.17 16.33
N GLY A 308 6.70 -17.88 16.62
CA GLY A 308 7.98 -17.22 16.76
C GLY A 308 7.98 -15.78 16.26
N PHE A 309 9.18 -15.25 16.10
CA PHE A 309 9.40 -13.88 15.61
C PHE A 309 10.63 -13.82 14.69
N LEU A 310 10.83 -12.68 14.05
CA LEU A 310 11.93 -12.47 13.10
C LEU A 310 12.81 -11.29 13.53
N ILE A 311 14.08 -11.36 13.15
CA ILE A 311 14.95 -10.20 13.00
C ILE A 311 15.31 -10.13 11.51
N ILE A 312 15.01 -9.01 10.86
CA ILE A 312 15.45 -8.71 9.51
C ILE A 312 16.63 -7.76 9.56
N GLU A 313 17.61 -7.98 8.69
CA GLU A 313 18.74 -7.08 8.49
C GLU A 313 18.86 -6.77 7.01
N PHE A 314 19.09 -5.50 6.67
CA PHE A 314 19.22 -5.08 5.29
C PHE A 314 20.11 -3.85 5.16
N ASP A 315 20.75 -3.74 4.00
CA ASP A 315 21.54 -2.58 3.63
C ASP A 315 20.78 -1.76 2.58
N THR A 316 20.87 -0.43 2.71
CA THR A 316 20.26 0.51 1.77
C THR A 316 21.30 1.21 0.90
N ASN A 317 20.92 1.54 -0.32
CA ASN A 317 21.64 2.41 -1.23
C ASN A 317 20.66 3.23 -2.07
N HIS A 318 21.18 4.06 -2.98
CA HIS A 318 20.37 4.89 -3.88
C HIS A 318 19.37 4.12 -4.78
N ASN A 319 19.44 2.78 -4.82
CA ASN A 319 18.50 1.93 -5.56
C ASN A 319 17.48 1.22 -4.65
N GLY A 320 17.50 1.47 -3.34
CA GLY A 320 16.70 0.78 -2.32
C GLY A 320 17.50 -0.27 -1.55
N VAL A 321 16.94 -1.44 -1.30
CA VAL A 321 17.59 -2.55 -0.58
C VAL A 321 18.61 -3.25 -1.48
N CYS A 322 19.86 -3.36 -1.04
CA CYS A 322 20.93 -4.01 -1.79
C CYS A 322 21.45 -5.30 -1.14
N ASN A 323 21.12 -5.55 0.11
CA ASN A 323 21.36 -6.77 0.83
C ASN A 323 20.16 -7.04 1.74
N PHE A 324 19.79 -8.28 1.93
CA PHE A 324 18.67 -8.65 2.82
C PHE A 324 18.94 -10.02 3.42
N GLN A 325 18.79 -10.12 4.72
CA GLN A 325 18.83 -11.36 5.47
C GLN A 325 17.80 -11.33 6.59
N PHE A 326 17.39 -12.49 7.07
CA PHE A 326 16.52 -12.59 8.22
C PHE A 326 16.91 -13.79 9.08
N ARG A 327 16.60 -13.69 10.38
CA ARG A 327 16.70 -14.80 11.33
C ARG A 327 15.32 -15.08 11.90
N TYR A 328 14.91 -16.34 11.82
CA TYR A 328 13.68 -16.82 12.44
C TYR A 328 14.00 -17.43 13.80
N TYR A 329 13.28 -17.01 14.81
CA TYR A 329 13.36 -17.50 16.18
C TYR A 329 12.06 -18.25 16.49
N PRO A 330 12.01 -19.58 16.24
CA PRO A 330 10.81 -20.36 16.47
C PRO A 330 10.64 -20.66 17.96
N PHE A 331 9.40 -20.65 18.41
CA PHE A 331 9.01 -21.24 19.68
C PHE A 331 8.60 -22.68 19.44
N TYR A 332 9.30 -23.60 20.09
CA TYR A 332 8.96 -25.03 20.08
C TYR A 332 8.06 -25.28 21.30
N ALA A 333 6.74 -25.22 21.08
CA ALA A 333 5.72 -25.44 22.11
C ALA A 333 5.08 -26.83 21.95
#